data_9f0b52e8aad4fb497240157668ae9469
#
_entry.id   9f0b52e8aad4fb497240157668ae9469
#
_cell.length_a   1.000
_cell.length_b   1.000
_cell.length_c   1.000
_cell.angle_alpha   90.00
_cell.angle_beta   90.00
_cell.angle_gamma   90.00
#
_symmetry.space_group_name_H-M   'P 1'
#
loop_
_entity.id
_entity.type
_entity.pdbx_description
1 polymer ?
#
loop_
_entity_poly.entity_id
_entity_poly.type
_entity_poly.pdbx_seq_one_letter_code
_entity_poly.pdbx_strand_id
1 'polypeptide(L)'
;MSAAEFNWEDPLDLEFQLTEEERMIRDAARAFAQDKLAPRVKSAFRDERFDREIMNEMGEMGFLGIMTSTEHGGSGLGYVAYGLVAREVERVDSGYRSAMSVQNSLVMHPIEAYGTDAQKKSFLPKLATGELVGCFGLTEPDAGSDPGGMTTRARKVDGGYVLNGAKTWISNSPIADVAVVWGKTEDGVIRGFLVERGMKGFSTPAIEGKISLRASITGEIVLDNVDVPDSHLLPNARGLGGPFGCLNKARYGIAWGVMGAAEDCWHRARQYTLDRKQFGKPLAANQLVQKKLADMQTEIALGLQGCMALGRGLERGTLAPPAISLMKRNNCGKALDVARLARDMHGGNGISEEYHVIRHMVNLETVNTYEGTHDVHALILGRAQTGIQAFQ
;
A
#
# COMPACT_ATOMS: atom_id res chain seq x y z
N MET A 1 23.66 7.07 -37.85
CA MET A 1 23.05 6.69 -36.57
C MET A 1 22.17 5.48 -36.84
N SER A 2 22.39 4.34 -36.17
CA SER A 2 21.45 3.22 -36.24
C SER A 2 20.10 3.67 -35.67
N ALA A 3 18.99 3.24 -36.24
CA ALA A 3 17.66 3.48 -35.68
C ALA A 3 17.62 2.89 -34.24
N ALA A 4 16.99 3.58 -33.29
CA ALA A 4 16.79 3.05 -31.96
C ALA A 4 15.93 1.77 -32.05
N GLU A 5 16.35 0.73 -31.36
CA GLU A 5 15.60 -0.51 -31.27
C GLU A 5 14.49 -0.36 -30.23
N PHE A 6 13.29 -0.84 -30.52
CA PHE A 6 12.15 -0.76 -29.60
C PHE A 6 12.32 -1.78 -28.46
N ASN A 7 12.52 -1.26 -27.25
CA ASN A 7 12.52 -2.07 -26.04
C ASN A 7 11.09 -2.26 -25.52
N TRP A 8 10.51 -3.43 -25.75
CA TRP A 8 9.12 -3.70 -25.37
C TRP A 8 8.93 -3.81 -23.84
N GLU A 9 9.97 -4.09 -23.05
CA GLU A 9 9.89 -4.15 -21.59
C GLU A 9 9.93 -2.76 -20.94
N ASP A 10 10.60 -1.81 -21.58
CA ASP A 10 10.70 -0.42 -21.13
C ASP A 10 10.54 0.55 -22.31
N PRO A 11 9.33 0.66 -22.90
CA PRO A 11 9.11 1.38 -24.15
C PRO A 11 9.27 2.91 -24.04
N LEU A 12 9.26 3.46 -22.84
CA LEU A 12 9.44 4.89 -22.55
C LEU A 12 10.69 5.20 -21.74
N ASP A 13 11.64 4.23 -21.70
CA ASP A 13 12.98 4.38 -21.12
C ASP A 13 12.94 4.93 -19.67
N LEU A 14 12.16 4.27 -18.83
CA LEU A 14 12.07 4.57 -17.39
C LEU A 14 13.44 4.38 -16.73
N GLU A 15 14.19 3.36 -17.17
CA GLU A 15 15.52 3.02 -16.66
C GLU A 15 16.49 4.19 -16.73
N PHE A 16 16.48 4.94 -17.83
CA PHE A 16 17.35 6.09 -18.01
C PHE A 16 17.03 7.27 -17.07
N GLN A 17 15.78 7.34 -16.58
CA GLN A 17 15.31 8.41 -15.68
C GLN A 17 15.70 8.18 -14.22
N LEU A 18 16.18 6.98 -13.87
CA LEU A 18 16.57 6.62 -12.51
C LEU A 18 18.00 7.08 -12.22
N THR A 19 18.24 7.53 -10.99
CA THR A 19 19.59 7.70 -10.45
C THR A 19 20.24 6.35 -10.20
N GLU A 20 21.55 6.33 -9.98
CA GLU A 20 22.28 5.10 -9.64
C GLU A 20 21.76 4.48 -8.34
N GLU A 21 21.52 5.31 -7.30
CA GLU A 21 20.97 4.87 -6.03
C GLU A 21 19.56 4.27 -6.19
N GLU A 22 18.71 4.88 -7.01
CA GLU A 22 17.36 4.37 -7.29
C GLU A 22 17.39 3.03 -8.04
N ARG A 23 18.33 2.83 -8.94
CA ARG A 23 18.55 1.53 -9.58
C ARG A 23 18.99 0.47 -8.57
N MET A 24 19.97 0.81 -7.72
CA MET A 24 20.46 -0.11 -6.70
C MET A 24 19.35 -0.57 -5.75
N ILE A 25 18.54 0.33 -5.24
CA ILE A 25 17.44 -0.03 -4.32
C ILE A 25 16.35 -0.83 -5.02
N ARG A 26 16.01 -0.48 -6.27
CA ARG A 26 15.07 -1.28 -7.08
C ARG A 26 15.57 -2.70 -7.28
N ASP A 27 16.84 -2.87 -7.65
CA ASP A 27 17.41 -4.19 -7.92
C ASP A 27 17.50 -5.03 -6.65
N ALA A 28 17.85 -4.41 -5.53
CA ALA A 28 17.81 -5.06 -4.21
C ALA A 28 16.38 -5.48 -3.83
N ALA A 29 15.39 -4.62 -4.07
CA ALA A 29 13.99 -4.93 -3.80
C ALA A 29 13.47 -6.05 -4.71
N ARG A 30 13.85 -6.06 -5.98
CA ARG A 30 13.52 -7.14 -6.92
C ARG A 30 14.11 -8.47 -6.48
N ALA A 31 15.40 -8.50 -6.15
CA ALA A 31 16.07 -9.71 -5.68
C ALA A 31 15.38 -10.24 -4.40
N PHE A 32 15.18 -9.38 -3.41
CA PHE A 32 14.46 -9.74 -2.19
C PHE A 32 13.06 -10.30 -2.46
N ALA A 33 12.27 -9.61 -3.28
CA ALA A 33 10.90 -10.02 -3.58
C ALA A 33 10.86 -11.38 -4.28
N GLN A 34 11.76 -11.64 -5.24
CA GLN A 34 11.81 -12.90 -5.98
C GLN A 34 12.37 -14.05 -5.12
N ASP A 35 13.41 -13.79 -4.31
CA ASP A 35 14.10 -14.83 -3.55
C ASP A 35 13.39 -15.16 -2.22
N LYS A 36 12.75 -14.17 -1.57
CA LYS A 36 12.15 -14.32 -0.24
C LYS A 36 10.63 -14.37 -0.27
N LEU A 37 9.95 -13.53 -1.06
CA LEU A 37 8.50 -13.43 -1.04
C LEU A 37 7.82 -14.37 -2.04
N ALA A 38 8.31 -14.45 -3.27
CA ALA A 38 7.69 -15.26 -4.33
C ALA A 38 7.57 -16.76 -3.99
N PRO A 39 8.57 -17.42 -3.34
CA PRO A 39 8.44 -18.83 -2.95
C PRO A 39 7.35 -19.09 -1.90
N ARG A 40 7.04 -18.09 -1.06
CA ARG A 40 6.07 -18.21 0.06
C ARG A 40 4.63 -17.90 -0.37
N VAL A 41 4.43 -17.08 -1.41
CA VAL A 41 3.15 -16.42 -1.67
C VAL A 41 2.00 -17.36 -1.97
N LYS A 42 2.23 -18.48 -2.68
CA LYS A 42 1.16 -19.44 -3.02
C LYS A 42 0.56 -20.08 -1.76
N SER A 43 1.38 -20.62 -0.88
CA SER A 43 0.92 -21.20 0.38
C SER A 43 0.34 -20.12 1.30
N ALA A 44 0.99 -18.96 1.43
CA ALA A 44 0.50 -17.86 2.25
C ALA A 44 -0.91 -17.39 1.81
N PHE A 45 -1.14 -17.26 0.49
CA PHE A 45 -2.45 -16.90 -0.03
C PHE A 45 -3.49 -18.00 0.17
N ARG A 46 -3.14 -19.28 -0.10
CA ARG A 46 -4.05 -20.41 0.09
C ARG A 46 -4.49 -20.56 1.54
N ASP A 47 -3.52 -20.46 2.46
CA ASP A 47 -3.71 -20.72 3.89
C ASP A 47 -4.13 -19.46 4.68
N GLU A 48 -4.31 -18.32 4.00
CA GLU A 48 -4.65 -17.03 4.60
C GLU A 48 -3.67 -16.65 5.72
N ARG A 49 -2.36 -16.75 5.44
CA ARG A 49 -1.27 -16.60 6.41
C ARG A 49 -0.30 -15.50 6.00
N PHE A 50 0.20 -14.78 7.01
CA PHE A 50 1.31 -13.84 6.87
C PHE A 50 2.42 -14.23 7.86
N ASP A 51 3.63 -14.46 7.36
CA ASP A 51 4.80 -14.74 8.19
C ASP A 51 5.34 -13.44 8.76
N ARG A 52 5.22 -13.24 10.07
CA ARG A 52 5.67 -12.00 10.75
C ARG A 52 7.16 -11.72 10.52
N GLU A 53 7.98 -12.76 10.33
CA GLU A 53 9.42 -12.63 10.05
C GLU A 53 9.73 -11.80 8.80
N ILE A 54 8.79 -11.75 7.84
CA ILE A 54 8.92 -10.91 6.64
C ILE A 54 9.15 -9.44 7.01
N MET A 55 8.57 -8.96 8.13
CA MET A 55 8.79 -7.59 8.59
C MET A 55 10.25 -7.36 9.02
N ASN A 56 10.86 -8.33 9.71
CA ASN A 56 12.27 -8.26 10.07
C ASN A 56 13.17 -8.33 8.83
N GLU A 57 12.89 -9.26 7.92
CA GLU A 57 13.62 -9.39 6.66
C GLU A 57 13.55 -8.07 5.82
N MET A 58 12.38 -7.43 5.77
CA MET A 58 12.22 -6.11 5.13
C MET A 58 12.98 -5.00 5.87
N GLY A 59 13.03 -5.08 7.21
CA GLY A 59 13.80 -4.15 8.04
C GLY A 59 15.32 -4.25 7.78
N GLU A 60 15.84 -5.47 7.69
CA GLU A 60 17.25 -5.73 7.35
C GLU A 60 17.64 -5.15 5.99
N MET A 61 16.70 -5.15 5.03
CA MET A 61 16.89 -4.56 3.71
C MET A 61 16.72 -3.04 3.68
N GLY A 62 16.32 -2.40 4.80
CA GLY A 62 16.02 -0.97 4.83
C GLY A 62 14.71 -0.59 4.14
N PHE A 63 13.80 -1.54 3.91
CA PHE A 63 12.51 -1.30 3.26
C PHE A 63 11.41 -0.83 4.21
N LEU A 64 11.69 -0.83 5.53
CA LEU A 64 10.86 -0.20 6.53
C LEU A 64 11.47 1.15 6.92
N GLY A 65 10.68 2.22 6.86
CA GLY A 65 11.18 3.58 7.07
C GLY A 65 12.00 4.14 5.92
N ILE A 66 11.69 3.79 4.66
CA ILE A 66 12.44 4.24 3.46
C ILE A 66 12.56 5.76 3.44
N MET A 67 11.46 6.49 3.69
CA MET A 67 11.43 7.95 3.69
C MET A 67 11.64 8.57 5.07
N THR A 68 11.74 7.77 6.13
CA THR A 68 12.02 8.24 7.49
C THR A 68 13.48 8.65 7.62
N SER A 69 13.73 9.71 8.39
CA SER A 69 15.07 10.25 8.63
C SER A 69 16.03 9.18 9.17
N THR A 70 17.27 9.24 8.71
CA THR A 70 18.37 8.40 9.22
C THR A 70 18.64 8.62 10.70
N GLU A 71 18.35 9.82 11.22
CA GLU A 71 18.42 10.12 12.68
C GLU A 71 17.51 9.20 13.50
N HIS A 72 16.45 8.71 12.90
CA HIS A 72 15.45 7.84 13.53
C HIS A 72 15.53 6.38 13.03
N GLY A 73 16.64 6.00 12.41
CA GLY A 73 16.85 4.63 11.93
C GLY A 73 16.23 4.30 10.56
N GLY A 74 15.63 5.29 9.89
CA GLY A 74 15.14 5.13 8.53
C GLY A 74 16.25 5.24 7.48
N SER A 75 15.90 5.03 6.20
CA SER A 75 16.84 5.10 5.09
C SER A 75 17.04 6.52 4.52
N GLY A 76 16.14 7.44 4.82
CA GLY A 76 16.22 8.85 4.39
C GLY A 76 16.10 9.06 2.88
N LEU A 77 15.53 8.09 2.14
CA LEU A 77 15.42 8.12 0.69
C LEU A 77 14.17 8.89 0.22
N GLY A 78 14.12 9.19 -1.09
CA GLY A 78 13.05 9.96 -1.70
C GLY A 78 11.80 9.15 -2.05
N TYR A 79 10.80 9.85 -2.60
CA TYR A 79 9.55 9.25 -3.05
C TYR A 79 9.76 8.22 -4.15
N VAL A 80 10.63 8.47 -5.13
CA VAL A 80 10.87 7.54 -6.24
C VAL A 80 11.44 6.23 -5.72
N ALA A 81 12.41 6.25 -4.82
CA ALA A 81 12.96 5.06 -4.19
C ALA A 81 11.88 4.24 -3.46
N TYR A 82 11.00 4.89 -2.67
CA TYR A 82 9.87 4.22 -2.03
C TYR A 82 8.91 3.59 -3.05
N GLY A 83 8.61 4.31 -4.13
CA GLY A 83 7.77 3.81 -5.20
C GLY A 83 8.34 2.57 -5.89
N LEU A 84 9.64 2.56 -6.18
CA LEU A 84 10.33 1.43 -6.81
C LEU A 84 10.30 0.18 -5.92
N VAL A 85 10.54 0.33 -4.61
CA VAL A 85 10.43 -0.80 -3.67
C VAL A 85 9.00 -1.32 -3.62
N ALA A 86 7.99 -0.43 -3.53
CA ALA A 86 6.59 -0.80 -3.54
C ALA A 86 6.21 -1.59 -4.81
N ARG A 87 6.72 -1.16 -5.99
CA ARG A 87 6.53 -1.85 -7.28
C ARG A 87 7.06 -3.28 -7.26
N GLU A 88 8.29 -3.47 -6.81
CA GLU A 88 8.92 -4.80 -6.82
C GLU A 88 8.30 -5.76 -5.78
N VAL A 89 7.91 -5.26 -4.61
CA VAL A 89 7.20 -6.07 -3.60
C VAL A 89 5.79 -6.44 -4.10
N GLU A 90 5.04 -5.53 -4.68
CA GLU A 90 3.68 -5.80 -5.19
C GLU A 90 3.68 -6.62 -6.48
N ARG A 91 4.79 -6.64 -7.24
CA ARG A 91 5.00 -7.60 -8.32
C ARG A 91 4.79 -9.05 -7.85
N VAL A 92 5.11 -9.33 -6.58
CA VAL A 92 4.84 -10.63 -5.97
C VAL A 92 3.42 -10.69 -5.41
N ASP A 93 3.05 -9.75 -4.51
CA ASP A 93 1.70 -9.73 -3.92
C ASP A 93 1.35 -8.38 -3.28
N SER A 94 0.12 -7.92 -3.52
CA SER A 94 -0.41 -6.70 -2.91
C SER A 94 -0.50 -6.79 -1.38
N GLY A 95 -0.64 -7.99 -0.80
CA GLY A 95 -0.67 -8.20 0.64
C GLY A 95 0.67 -7.85 1.30
N TYR A 96 1.78 -8.28 0.72
CA TYR A 96 3.12 -7.96 1.20
C TYR A 96 3.43 -6.47 1.08
N ARG A 97 3.07 -5.85 -0.06
CA ARG A 97 3.23 -4.40 -0.21
C ARG A 97 2.37 -3.64 0.80
N SER A 98 1.15 -4.11 1.07
CA SER A 98 0.26 -3.50 2.05
C SER A 98 0.87 -3.52 3.45
N ALA A 99 1.44 -4.65 3.90
CA ALA A 99 2.11 -4.76 5.19
C ALA A 99 3.28 -3.76 5.32
N MET A 100 4.14 -3.68 4.30
CA MET A 100 5.24 -2.72 4.21
C MET A 100 4.74 -1.27 4.21
N SER A 101 3.70 -0.97 3.43
CA SER A 101 3.16 0.39 3.28
C SER A 101 2.51 0.89 4.58
N VAL A 102 1.80 0.03 5.30
CA VAL A 102 1.22 0.36 6.62
C VAL A 102 2.34 0.76 7.58
N GLN A 103 3.41 -0.03 7.67
CA GLN A 103 4.55 0.28 8.53
C GLN A 103 5.18 1.63 8.19
N ASN A 104 5.51 1.87 6.92
CA ASN A 104 6.18 3.09 6.45
C ASN A 104 5.29 4.34 6.58
N SER A 105 4.10 4.27 5.97
CA SER A 105 3.29 5.46 5.67
C SER A 105 2.24 5.76 6.75
N LEU A 106 1.75 4.73 7.43
CA LEU A 106 0.62 4.84 8.35
C LEU A 106 1.03 4.69 9.82
N VAL A 107 2.23 4.17 10.10
CA VAL A 107 2.76 4.02 11.47
C VAL A 107 3.99 4.90 11.68
N MET A 108 5.06 4.70 10.92
CA MET A 108 6.29 5.47 11.12
C MET A 108 6.09 6.95 10.76
N HIS A 109 5.44 7.24 9.64
CA HIS A 109 5.20 8.62 9.24
C HIS A 109 4.41 9.45 10.27
N PRO A 110 3.26 9.03 10.83
CA PRO A 110 2.58 9.84 11.84
C PRO A 110 3.39 10.01 13.13
N ILE A 111 4.21 9.03 13.54
CA ILE A 111 5.11 9.19 14.66
C ILE A 111 6.19 10.23 14.37
N GLU A 112 6.80 10.19 13.19
CA GLU A 112 7.81 11.15 12.76
C GLU A 112 7.23 12.57 12.60
N ALA A 113 6.07 12.70 11.95
CA ALA A 113 5.48 14.00 11.64
C ALA A 113 4.77 14.65 12.83
N TYR A 114 4.14 13.86 13.69
CA TYR A 114 3.23 14.36 14.72
C TYR A 114 3.64 14.03 16.14
N GLY A 115 4.61 13.14 16.32
CA GLY A 115 5.10 12.70 17.63
C GLY A 115 6.07 13.69 18.27
N THR A 116 6.26 13.49 19.57
CA THR A 116 7.35 14.13 20.34
C THR A 116 8.69 13.47 20.02
N ASP A 117 9.81 14.13 20.34
CA ASP A 117 11.14 13.54 20.17
C ASP A 117 11.33 12.26 20.99
N ALA A 118 10.69 12.19 22.17
CA ALA A 118 10.69 10.97 22.99
C ALA A 118 9.98 9.82 22.26
N GLN A 119 8.81 10.06 21.67
CA GLN A 119 8.09 9.05 20.87
C GLN A 119 8.89 8.60 19.64
N LYS A 120 9.49 9.54 18.90
CA LYS A 120 10.33 9.23 17.74
C LYS A 120 11.50 8.32 18.13
N LYS A 121 12.23 8.68 19.18
CA LYS A 121 13.38 7.90 19.68
C LYS A 121 12.98 6.52 20.22
N SER A 122 11.80 6.39 20.81
CA SER A 122 11.33 5.13 21.38
C SER A 122 10.84 4.14 20.31
N PHE A 123 10.10 4.61 19.31
CA PHE A 123 9.38 3.73 18.37
C PHE A 123 10.07 3.60 17.02
N LEU A 124 10.55 4.68 16.40
CA LEU A 124 10.98 4.65 15.00
C LEU A 124 12.14 3.68 14.72
N PRO A 125 13.22 3.61 15.52
CA PRO A 125 14.31 2.67 15.26
C PRO A 125 13.86 1.21 15.27
N LYS A 126 12.97 0.84 16.19
CA LYS A 126 12.44 -0.52 16.32
C LYS A 126 11.44 -0.86 15.20
N LEU A 127 10.66 0.12 14.75
CA LEU A 127 9.77 -0.03 13.61
C LEU A 127 10.56 -0.17 12.30
N ALA A 128 11.68 0.56 12.15
CA ALA A 128 12.54 0.50 10.99
C ALA A 128 13.22 -0.88 10.81
N THR A 129 13.56 -1.55 11.91
CA THR A 129 14.14 -2.91 11.89
C THR A 129 13.10 -4.03 11.83
N GLY A 130 11.80 -3.70 11.96
CA GLY A 130 10.75 -4.71 12.09
C GLY A 130 10.70 -5.41 13.44
N GLU A 131 11.52 -5.00 14.45
CA GLU A 131 11.41 -5.45 15.84
C GLU A 131 10.00 -5.18 16.38
N LEU A 132 9.47 -3.98 16.09
CA LEU A 132 8.06 -3.64 16.30
C LEU A 132 7.33 -3.59 14.98
N VAL A 133 6.13 -4.16 14.96
CA VAL A 133 5.17 -4.04 13.87
C VAL A 133 4.04 -3.12 14.31
N GLY A 134 3.62 -2.22 13.40
CA GLY A 134 2.52 -1.32 13.68
C GLY A 134 1.31 -1.54 12.80
N CYS A 135 0.18 -0.98 13.24
CA CYS A 135 -1.05 -0.89 12.47
C CYS A 135 -1.71 0.48 12.60
N PHE A 136 -2.71 0.76 11.76
CA PHE A 136 -3.35 2.08 11.67
C PHE A 136 -4.86 1.96 11.79
N GLY A 137 -5.39 2.37 12.93
CA GLY A 137 -6.81 2.28 13.28
C GLY A 137 -7.57 3.56 12.96
N LEU A 138 -8.08 3.69 11.73
CA LEU A 138 -8.93 4.80 11.30
C LEU A 138 -10.36 4.34 11.00
N THR A 139 -10.52 3.40 10.07
CA THR A 139 -11.80 2.89 9.57
C THR A 139 -12.60 2.19 10.67
N GLU A 140 -13.89 2.49 10.75
CA GLU A 140 -14.86 1.83 11.63
C GLU A 140 -15.92 1.08 10.83
N PRO A 141 -16.68 0.15 11.44
CA PRO A 141 -17.72 -0.58 10.73
C PRO A 141 -18.70 0.31 9.96
N ASP A 142 -19.08 1.47 10.53
CA ASP A 142 -20.04 2.41 9.96
C ASP A 142 -19.38 3.71 9.43
N ALA A 143 -18.04 3.80 9.42
CA ALA A 143 -17.30 4.99 8.99
C ALA A 143 -16.08 4.60 8.15
N GLY A 144 -16.29 4.29 6.87
CA GLY A 144 -15.25 3.95 5.89
C GLY A 144 -14.85 5.16 5.03
N SER A 145 -15.63 5.46 3.99
CA SER A 145 -15.37 6.60 3.09
C SER A 145 -15.54 7.96 3.76
N ASP A 146 -16.32 8.02 4.84
CA ASP A 146 -16.43 9.18 5.75
C ASP A 146 -15.79 8.89 7.12
N PRO A 147 -14.47 8.99 7.26
CA PRO A 147 -13.81 8.78 8.55
C PRO A 147 -14.14 9.88 9.57
N GLY A 148 -14.70 11.01 9.13
CA GLY A 148 -15.21 12.06 10.01
C GLY A 148 -16.40 11.60 10.86
N GLY A 149 -17.15 10.62 10.37
CA GLY A 149 -18.25 9.98 11.08
C GLY A 149 -17.84 9.02 12.22
N MET A 150 -16.54 8.82 12.47
CA MET A 150 -16.06 7.87 13.49
C MET A 150 -16.72 8.07 14.86
N THR A 151 -16.96 6.96 15.54
CA THR A 151 -17.57 6.89 16.86
C THR A 151 -16.60 6.61 18.00
N THR A 152 -15.36 6.14 17.69
CA THR A 152 -14.31 5.96 18.70
C THR A 152 -14.08 7.23 19.48
N ARG A 153 -14.11 7.13 20.82
CA ARG A 153 -13.97 8.26 21.76
C ARG A 153 -12.72 8.11 22.60
N ALA A 154 -12.10 9.25 22.85
CA ALA A 154 -10.99 9.41 23.79
C ALA A 154 -11.40 10.44 24.86
N ARG A 155 -11.83 9.95 26.02
CA ARG A 155 -12.22 10.80 27.16
C ARG A 155 -10.99 11.18 27.97
N LYS A 156 -10.79 12.47 28.21
CA LYS A 156 -9.68 12.96 29.04
C LYS A 156 -9.86 12.53 30.49
N VAL A 157 -8.77 12.03 31.08
CA VAL A 157 -8.67 11.70 32.51
C VAL A 157 -7.38 12.27 33.07
N ASP A 158 -7.19 12.19 34.37
CA ASP A 158 -5.93 12.62 35.01
C ASP A 158 -4.77 11.74 34.48
N GLY A 159 -3.74 12.38 33.95
CA GLY A 159 -2.55 11.72 33.37
C GLY A 159 -2.72 11.05 32.00
N GLY A 160 -3.90 11.12 31.34
CA GLY A 160 -4.08 10.47 30.04
C GLY A 160 -5.48 10.53 29.47
N TYR A 161 -5.83 9.48 28.75
CA TYR A 161 -7.12 9.31 28.08
C TYR A 161 -7.65 7.89 28.26
N VAL A 162 -8.97 7.73 28.30
CA VAL A 162 -9.64 6.44 28.21
C VAL A 162 -10.26 6.30 26.82
N LEU A 163 -9.81 5.31 26.06
CA LEU A 163 -10.30 5.05 24.71
C LEU A 163 -11.37 3.96 24.70
N ASN A 164 -12.46 4.23 23.97
CA ASN A 164 -13.54 3.29 23.71
C ASN A 164 -13.95 3.33 22.24
N GLY A 165 -14.14 2.16 21.61
CA GLY A 165 -14.57 2.04 20.21
C GLY A 165 -14.06 0.80 19.53
N ALA A 166 -14.26 0.74 18.21
CA ALA A 166 -13.78 -0.35 17.39
C ALA A 166 -13.29 0.15 16.03
N LYS A 167 -12.28 -0.51 15.49
CA LYS A 167 -11.78 -0.30 14.13
C LYS A 167 -11.84 -1.61 13.37
N THR A 168 -12.10 -1.55 12.06
CA THR A 168 -12.20 -2.73 11.21
C THR A 168 -11.38 -2.62 9.95
N TRP A 169 -11.07 -3.75 9.32
CA TRP A 169 -10.22 -3.86 8.15
C TRP A 169 -8.80 -3.34 8.36
N ILE A 170 -8.23 -3.59 9.54
CA ILE A 170 -6.94 -3.06 9.94
C ILE A 170 -5.83 -4.05 9.58
N SER A 171 -5.07 -3.72 8.54
CA SER A 171 -3.89 -4.49 8.15
C SER A 171 -2.85 -4.51 9.29
N ASN A 172 -2.23 -5.65 9.48
CA ASN A 172 -1.25 -5.96 10.52
C ASN A 172 -1.79 -5.99 11.95
N SER A 173 -3.04 -5.59 12.26
CA SER A 173 -3.50 -5.50 13.64
C SER A 173 -3.32 -6.78 14.46
N PRO A 174 -3.55 -8.01 13.93
CA PRO A 174 -3.36 -9.23 14.71
C PRO A 174 -1.92 -9.48 15.17
N ILE A 175 -0.93 -8.92 14.47
CA ILE A 175 0.51 -9.06 14.78
C ILE A 175 1.16 -7.76 15.23
N ALA A 176 0.40 -6.66 15.29
CA ALA A 176 0.96 -5.35 15.65
C ALA A 176 1.34 -5.27 17.12
N ASP A 177 2.49 -4.68 17.40
CA ASP A 177 2.97 -4.35 18.75
C ASP A 177 2.48 -2.96 19.19
N VAL A 178 2.26 -2.06 18.23
CA VAL A 178 1.72 -0.71 18.44
C VAL A 178 0.67 -0.37 17.38
N ALA A 179 -0.41 0.27 17.80
CA ALA A 179 -1.45 0.79 16.91
C ALA A 179 -1.48 2.32 16.96
N VAL A 180 -1.48 2.97 15.79
CA VAL A 180 -1.83 4.38 15.66
C VAL A 180 -3.36 4.48 15.55
N VAL A 181 -4.04 4.82 16.63
CA VAL A 181 -5.50 4.85 16.70
C VAL A 181 -6.01 6.28 16.63
N TRP A 182 -6.97 6.53 15.74
CA TRP A 182 -7.63 7.82 15.62
C TRP A 182 -8.98 7.79 16.35
N GLY A 183 -9.22 8.76 17.24
CA GLY A 183 -10.43 8.89 18.01
C GLY A 183 -10.80 10.35 18.27
N LYS A 184 -12.07 10.60 18.56
CA LYS A 184 -12.59 11.93 18.90
C LYS A 184 -12.45 12.19 20.39
N THR A 185 -11.85 13.30 20.74
CA THR A 185 -11.85 13.85 22.09
C THR A 185 -13.20 14.50 22.41
N GLU A 186 -13.44 14.90 23.67
CA GLU A 186 -14.72 15.44 24.14
C GLU A 186 -15.14 16.72 23.40
N ASP A 187 -14.14 17.50 22.92
CA ASP A 187 -14.36 18.67 22.05
C ASP A 187 -14.70 18.31 20.59
N GLY A 188 -14.87 17.01 20.29
CA GLY A 188 -15.17 16.51 18.94
C GLY A 188 -13.97 16.49 17.97
N VAL A 189 -12.79 16.88 18.42
CA VAL A 189 -11.58 16.91 17.59
C VAL A 189 -10.97 15.51 17.49
N ILE A 190 -10.61 15.12 16.25
CA ILE A 190 -9.91 13.86 15.99
C ILE A 190 -8.44 14.02 16.39
N ARG A 191 -7.95 13.07 17.20
CA ARG A 191 -6.55 12.99 17.67
C ARG A 191 -5.99 11.59 17.41
N GLY A 192 -4.68 11.48 17.28
CA GLY A 192 -3.96 10.21 17.14
C GLY A 192 -3.35 9.75 18.46
N PHE A 193 -3.46 8.47 18.76
CA PHE A 193 -2.95 7.84 19.98
C PHE A 193 -2.11 6.62 19.63
N LEU A 194 -0.99 6.43 20.32
CA LEU A 194 -0.19 5.22 20.25
C LEU A 194 -0.72 4.23 21.31
N VAL A 195 -1.27 3.12 20.86
CA VAL A 195 -1.82 2.08 21.74
C VAL A 195 -0.94 0.84 21.61
N GLU A 196 -0.27 0.46 22.71
CA GLU A 196 0.64 -0.67 22.71
C GLU A 196 -0.08 -1.98 23.04
N ARG A 197 0.42 -3.07 22.45
CA ARG A 197 -0.02 -4.41 22.81
C ARG A 197 0.23 -4.68 24.29
N GLY A 198 -0.78 -5.23 24.98
CA GLY A 198 -0.72 -5.47 26.41
C GLY A 198 -1.42 -4.40 27.25
N MET A 199 -1.79 -3.25 26.69
CA MET A 199 -2.69 -2.32 27.39
C MET A 199 -4.03 -3.00 27.67
N LYS A 200 -4.51 -2.91 28.91
CA LYS A 200 -5.75 -3.55 29.33
C LYS A 200 -6.93 -3.01 28.51
N GLY A 201 -7.80 -3.92 28.04
CA GLY A 201 -8.96 -3.57 27.21
C GLY A 201 -8.66 -3.41 25.72
N PHE A 202 -7.40 -3.51 25.30
CA PHE A 202 -6.99 -3.51 23.89
C PHE A 202 -6.90 -4.93 23.35
N SER A 203 -7.61 -5.21 22.27
CA SER A 203 -7.53 -6.50 21.56
C SER A 203 -7.64 -6.33 20.06
N THR A 204 -7.10 -7.30 19.32
CA THR A 204 -6.99 -7.26 17.85
C THR A 204 -7.36 -8.58 17.21
N PRO A 205 -8.66 -8.98 17.24
CA PRO A 205 -9.10 -10.21 16.61
C PRO A 205 -8.87 -10.20 15.10
N ALA A 206 -8.50 -11.35 14.54
CA ALA A 206 -8.29 -11.49 13.10
C ALA A 206 -9.63 -11.57 12.35
N ILE A 207 -9.64 -11.02 11.13
CA ILE A 207 -10.72 -11.22 10.15
C ILE A 207 -10.28 -12.37 9.24
N GLU A 208 -11.03 -13.44 9.23
CA GLU A 208 -10.79 -14.64 8.44
C GLU A 208 -11.79 -14.75 7.27
N GLY A 209 -11.44 -15.57 6.27
CA GLY A 209 -12.31 -15.84 5.12
C GLY A 209 -12.30 -14.78 4.04
N LYS A 210 -11.32 -13.90 4.01
CA LYS A 210 -11.13 -12.98 2.88
C LYS A 210 -10.82 -13.74 1.59
N ILE A 211 -11.40 -13.31 0.48
CA ILE A 211 -11.10 -13.85 -0.86
C ILE A 211 -9.96 -13.06 -1.53
N SER A 212 -9.65 -11.89 -1.03
CA SER A 212 -8.63 -10.97 -1.52
C SER A 212 -7.62 -10.66 -0.41
N LEU A 213 -6.39 -10.28 -0.77
CA LEU A 213 -5.30 -9.97 0.17
C LEU A 213 -5.09 -11.07 1.23
N ARG A 214 -5.19 -12.33 0.84
CA ARG A 214 -5.10 -13.45 1.77
C ARG A 214 -3.69 -13.66 2.34
N ALA A 215 -2.66 -13.20 1.62
CA ALA A 215 -1.28 -13.15 2.12
C ALA A 215 -1.00 -11.91 2.99
N SER A 216 -2.02 -11.13 3.36
CA SER A 216 -1.96 -10.03 4.32
C SER A 216 -2.82 -10.35 5.52
N ILE A 217 -2.25 -10.26 6.73
CA ILE A 217 -3.04 -10.42 7.93
C ILE A 217 -3.83 -9.15 8.22
N THR A 218 -5.13 -9.31 8.43
CA THR A 218 -6.07 -8.20 8.63
C THR A 218 -6.96 -8.51 9.83
N GLY A 219 -7.26 -7.52 10.64
CA GLY A 219 -8.12 -7.74 11.80
C GLY A 219 -8.91 -6.50 12.17
N GLU A 220 -9.42 -6.53 13.37
CA GLU A 220 -10.08 -5.42 14.04
C GLU A 220 -9.15 -4.82 15.10
N ILE A 221 -9.54 -3.68 15.65
CA ILE A 221 -9.05 -3.12 16.90
C ILE A 221 -10.29 -2.91 17.77
N VAL A 222 -10.30 -3.52 18.95
CA VAL A 222 -11.34 -3.33 19.95
C VAL A 222 -10.73 -2.60 21.15
N LEU A 223 -11.38 -1.51 21.56
CA LEU A 223 -10.98 -0.65 22.67
C LEU A 223 -12.10 -0.64 23.71
N ASP A 224 -11.88 -1.30 24.83
CA ASP A 224 -12.82 -1.37 25.95
C ASP A 224 -12.15 -0.73 27.20
N ASN A 225 -12.41 0.55 27.42
CA ASN A 225 -11.85 1.34 28.51
C ASN A 225 -10.29 1.24 28.56
N VAL A 226 -9.63 1.45 27.43
CA VAL A 226 -8.17 1.39 27.33
C VAL A 226 -7.57 2.68 27.89
N ASP A 227 -6.82 2.56 28.97
CA ASP A 227 -6.06 3.66 29.56
C ASP A 227 -4.81 3.94 28.72
N VAL A 228 -4.72 5.14 28.15
CA VAL A 228 -3.61 5.60 27.32
C VAL A 228 -2.99 6.85 27.96
N PRO A 229 -1.72 6.81 28.40
CA PRO A 229 -1.09 7.95 29.05
C PRO A 229 -0.90 9.14 28.10
N ASP A 230 -0.81 10.36 28.63
CA ASP A 230 -0.58 11.58 27.85
C ASP A 230 0.66 11.50 26.93
N SER A 231 1.68 10.76 27.36
CA SER A 231 2.89 10.53 26.57
C SER A 231 2.67 9.75 25.26
N HIS A 232 1.50 9.15 25.09
CA HIS A 232 1.12 8.38 23.90
C HIS A 232 0.17 9.14 22.96
N LEU A 233 -0.24 10.35 23.31
CA LEU A 233 -0.92 11.26 22.38
C LEU A 233 0.08 11.76 21.33
N LEU A 234 -0.30 11.79 20.07
CA LEU A 234 0.44 12.48 18.99
C LEU A 234 0.09 13.99 19.06
N PRO A 235 0.92 14.84 19.68
CA PRO A 235 0.49 16.19 20.05
C PRO A 235 0.27 17.09 18.84
N ASN A 236 1.01 16.86 17.75
CA ASN A 236 0.99 17.70 16.57
C ASN A 236 -0.07 17.27 15.53
N ALA A 237 -0.85 16.21 15.78
CA ALA A 237 -1.97 15.79 14.95
C ALA A 237 -3.29 16.33 15.49
N ARG A 238 -4.03 17.09 14.66
CA ARG A 238 -5.34 17.66 15.03
C ARG A 238 -6.29 17.62 13.83
N GLY A 239 -7.48 17.06 14.02
CA GLY A 239 -8.51 16.92 12.98
C GLY A 239 -8.14 15.86 11.92
N LEU A 240 -8.92 15.83 10.84
CA LEU A 240 -8.73 14.88 9.73
C LEU A 240 -7.43 15.10 8.93
N GLY A 241 -6.80 16.26 9.07
CA GLY A 241 -5.50 16.52 8.43
C GLY A 241 -4.41 15.52 8.83
N GLY A 242 -4.45 15.05 10.09
CA GLY A 242 -3.53 14.03 10.61
C GLY A 242 -3.59 12.73 9.80
N PRO A 243 -4.71 11.99 9.85
CA PRO A 243 -4.82 10.72 9.14
C PRO A 243 -4.72 10.89 7.61
N PHE A 244 -5.22 11.97 7.01
CA PHE A 244 -5.13 12.20 5.58
C PHE A 244 -3.69 12.48 5.11
N GLY A 245 -2.86 13.12 5.93
CA GLY A 245 -1.43 13.25 5.64
C GLY A 245 -0.75 11.89 5.50
N CYS A 246 -1.07 10.95 6.39
CA CYS A 246 -0.58 9.57 6.35
C CYS A 246 -1.08 8.83 5.09
N LEU A 247 -2.39 8.90 4.82
CA LEU A 247 -3.01 8.26 3.66
C LEU A 247 -2.43 8.76 2.33
N ASN A 248 -2.03 10.01 2.21
CA ASN A 248 -1.42 10.51 0.98
C ASN A 248 -0.10 9.80 0.68
N LYS A 249 0.74 9.53 1.68
CA LYS A 249 1.98 8.75 1.49
C LYS A 249 1.69 7.30 1.11
N ALA A 250 0.72 6.66 1.77
CA ALA A 250 0.32 5.29 1.45
C ALA A 250 -0.25 5.18 0.02
N ARG A 251 -1.14 6.08 -0.37
CA ARG A 251 -1.72 6.16 -1.73
C ARG A 251 -0.67 6.33 -2.83
N TYR A 252 0.39 7.08 -2.53
CA TYR A 252 1.54 7.19 -3.44
C TYR A 252 2.20 5.83 -3.68
N GLY A 253 2.51 5.09 -2.61
CA GLY A 253 3.08 3.73 -2.71
C GLY A 253 2.17 2.75 -3.44
N ILE A 254 0.83 2.87 -3.25
CA ILE A 254 -0.16 2.08 -3.99
C ILE A 254 -0.08 2.35 -5.49
N ALA A 255 0.00 3.63 -5.90
CA ALA A 255 0.04 3.99 -7.32
C ALA A 255 1.22 3.36 -8.06
N TRP A 256 2.38 3.19 -7.40
CA TRP A 256 3.53 2.47 -7.93
C TRP A 256 3.36 0.95 -7.84
N GLY A 257 2.94 0.47 -6.68
CA GLY A 257 2.88 -0.96 -6.37
C GLY A 257 2.02 -1.73 -7.38
N VAL A 258 0.82 -1.24 -7.67
CA VAL A 258 -0.11 -1.90 -8.60
C VAL A 258 0.45 -2.04 -10.02
N MET A 259 1.39 -1.17 -10.43
CA MET A 259 2.07 -1.35 -11.71
C MET A 259 2.97 -2.58 -11.70
N GLY A 260 3.61 -2.90 -10.58
CA GLY A 260 4.35 -4.16 -10.42
C GLY A 260 3.47 -5.40 -10.58
N ALA A 261 2.30 -5.40 -9.94
CA ALA A 261 1.32 -6.48 -10.11
C ALA A 261 0.82 -6.58 -11.56
N ALA A 262 0.58 -5.44 -12.22
CA ALA A 262 0.19 -5.40 -13.63
C ALA A 262 1.29 -5.96 -14.55
N GLU A 263 2.55 -5.62 -14.30
CA GLU A 263 3.69 -6.14 -15.05
C GLU A 263 3.84 -7.66 -14.89
N ASP A 264 3.70 -8.21 -13.68
CA ASP A 264 3.73 -9.66 -13.47
C ASP A 264 2.61 -10.35 -14.26
N CYS A 265 1.39 -9.82 -14.21
CA CYS A 265 0.26 -10.31 -15.00
C CYS A 265 0.54 -10.26 -16.51
N TRP A 266 1.09 -9.16 -17.00
CA TRP A 266 1.40 -8.95 -18.42
C TRP A 266 2.49 -9.91 -18.90
N HIS A 267 3.60 -10.02 -18.17
CA HIS A 267 4.70 -10.92 -18.52
C HIS A 267 4.25 -12.39 -18.54
N ARG A 268 3.46 -12.82 -17.54
CA ARG A 268 2.89 -14.18 -17.50
C ARG A 268 1.94 -14.44 -18.66
N ALA A 269 1.04 -13.50 -18.94
CA ALA A 269 0.10 -13.64 -20.04
C ALA A 269 0.82 -13.68 -21.41
N ARG A 270 1.83 -12.82 -21.59
CA ARG A 270 2.67 -12.85 -22.80
C ARG A 270 3.35 -14.21 -22.96
N GLN A 271 4.05 -14.70 -21.94
CA GLN A 271 4.75 -15.98 -22.03
C GLN A 271 3.77 -17.14 -22.26
N TYR A 272 2.68 -17.19 -21.48
CA TYR A 272 1.65 -18.20 -21.66
C TYR A 272 1.09 -18.25 -23.08
N THR A 273 0.81 -17.10 -23.69
CA THR A 273 0.24 -17.05 -25.05
C THR A 273 1.25 -17.37 -26.15
N LEU A 274 2.55 -17.23 -25.90
CA LEU A 274 3.61 -17.71 -26.79
C LEU A 274 3.74 -19.24 -26.73
N ASP A 275 3.63 -19.84 -25.56
CA ASP A 275 3.84 -21.27 -25.34
C ASP A 275 2.58 -22.09 -25.68
N ARG A 276 1.41 -21.60 -25.29
CA ARG A 276 0.14 -22.30 -25.47
C ARG A 276 -0.32 -22.29 -26.93
N LYS A 277 -0.49 -23.47 -27.51
CA LYS A 277 -0.96 -23.65 -28.89
C LYS A 277 -2.42 -24.11 -28.92
N GLN A 278 -3.20 -23.52 -29.80
CA GLN A 278 -4.54 -23.96 -30.21
C GLN A 278 -4.68 -23.76 -31.72
N PHE A 279 -5.44 -24.63 -32.40
CA PHE A 279 -5.58 -24.60 -33.83
C PHE A 279 -4.24 -24.61 -34.59
N GLY A 280 -3.25 -25.35 -34.03
CA GLY A 280 -1.93 -25.56 -34.65
C GLY A 280 -0.95 -24.39 -34.51
N LYS A 281 -1.29 -23.29 -33.82
CA LYS A 281 -0.43 -22.11 -33.65
C LYS A 281 -0.47 -21.54 -32.24
N PRO A 282 0.55 -20.77 -31.80
CA PRO A 282 0.51 -20.07 -30.52
C PRO A 282 -0.70 -19.13 -30.39
N LEU A 283 -1.24 -18.99 -29.17
CA LEU A 283 -2.32 -18.03 -28.92
C LEU A 283 -1.92 -16.61 -29.31
N ALA A 284 -0.64 -16.23 -29.09
CA ALA A 284 -0.09 -14.94 -29.47
C ALA A 284 -0.17 -14.63 -30.98
N ALA A 285 -0.40 -15.62 -31.85
CA ALA A 285 -0.63 -15.41 -33.27
C ALA A 285 -2.03 -14.85 -33.61
N ASN A 286 -2.93 -14.73 -32.63
CA ASN A 286 -4.26 -14.16 -32.82
C ASN A 286 -4.24 -12.65 -32.61
N GLN A 287 -4.90 -11.90 -33.52
CA GLN A 287 -4.95 -10.44 -33.44
C GLN A 287 -5.56 -9.91 -32.14
N LEU A 288 -6.62 -10.56 -31.61
CA LEU A 288 -7.24 -10.16 -30.35
C LEU A 288 -6.31 -10.36 -29.15
N VAL A 289 -5.44 -11.36 -29.16
CA VAL A 289 -4.42 -11.59 -28.13
C VAL A 289 -3.34 -10.50 -28.21
N GLN A 290 -2.84 -10.22 -29.41
CA GLN A 290 -1.85 -9.14 -29.62
C GLN A 290 -2.40 -7.78 -29.22
N LYS A 291 -3.67 -7.49 -29.53
CA LYS A 291 -4.33 -6.26 -29.08
C LYS A 291 -4.34 -6.15 -27.54
N LYS A 292 -4.75 -7.21 -26.85
CA LYS A 292 -4.75 -7.23 -25.37
C LYS A 292 -3.35 -6.98 -24.80
N LEU A 293 -2.32 -7.63 -25.35
CA LEU A 293 -0.93 -7.40 -24.92
C LEU A 293 -0.47 -5.95 -25.14
N ALA A 294 -0.86 -5.35 -26.28
CA ALA A 294 -0.55 -3.95 -26.57
C ALA A 294 -1.27 -2.99 -25.62
N ASP A 295 -2.56 -3.23 -25.33
CA ASP A 295 -3.33 -2.44 -24.37
C ASP A 295 -2.67 -2.50 -22.97
N MET A 296 -2.30 -3.70 -22.50
CA MET A 296 -1.62 -3.91 -21.20
C MET A 296 -0.30 -3.13 -21.14
N GLN A 297 0.56 -3.26 -22.15
CA GLN A 297 1.82 -2.55 -22.26
C GLN A 297 1.64 -1.02 -22.19
N THR A 298 0.67 -0.51 -22.97
CA THR A 298 0.38 0.93 -23.03
C THR A 298 0.01 1.49 -21.66
N GLU A 299 -0.93 0.85 -20.97
CA GLU A 299 -1.40 1.33 -19.67
C GLU A 299 -0.31 1.22 -18.58
N ILE A 300 0.52 0.18 -18.61
CA ILE A 300 1.64 0.02 -17.69
C ILE A 300 2.70 1.10 -17.93
N ALA A 301 3.11 1.30 -19.18
CA ALA A 301 4.12 2.29 -19.53
C ALA A 301 3.69 3.71 -19.13
N LEU A 302 2.46 4.11 -19.46
CA LEU A 302 1.92 5.42 -19.09
C LEU A 302 1.74 5.56 -17.56
N GLY A 303 1.29 4.50 -16.88
CA GLY A 303 1.15 4.48 -15.43
C GLY A 303 2.48 4.67 -14.70
N LEU A 304 3.54 4.01 -15.16
CA LEU A 304 4.90 4.16 -14.61
C LEU A 304 5.48 5.55 -14.86
N GLN A 305 5.29 6.12 -16.05
CA GLN A 305 5.72 7.49 -16.34
C GLN A 305 4.97 8.51 -15.49
N GLY A 306 3.66 8.31 -15.30
CA GLY A 306 2.86 9.13 -14.38
C GLY A 306 3.36 9.05 -12.94
N CYS A 307 3.73 7.86 -12.47
CA CYS A 307 4.32 7.65 -11.14
C CYS A 307 5.68 8.35 -11.00
N MET A 308 6.55 8.27 -12.02
CA MET A 308 7.83 8.98 -12.04
C MET A 308 7.64 10.49 -11.94
N ALA A 309 6.76 11.05 -12.78
CA ALA A 309 6.43 12.48 -12.74
C ALA A 309 5.87 12.92 -11.39
N LEU A 310 4.99 12.08 -10.78
CA LEU A 310 4.44 12.31 -9.46
C LEU A 310 5.53 12.31 -8.38
N GLY A 311 6.41 11.30 -8.37
CA GLY A 311 7.51 11.18 -7.40
C GLY A 311 8.44 12.39 -7.46
N ARG A 312 8.95 12.71 -8.64
CA ARG A 312 9.81 13.88 -8.83
C ARG A 312 9.12 15.21 -8.46
N GLY A 313 7.82 15.33 -8.74
CA GLY A 313 7.05 16.51 -8.37
C GLY A 313 6.84 16.67 -6.86
N LEU A 314 6.63 15.57 -6.15
CA LEU A 314 6.51 15.56 -4.68
C LEU A 314 7.86 15.85 -4.01
N GLU A 315 8.96 15.32 -4.51
CA GLU A 315 10.33 15.63 -4.04
C GLU A 315 10.66 17.11 -4.16
N ARG A 316 10.21 17.75 -5.23
CA ARG A 316 10.37 19.20 -5.41
C ARG A 316 9.36 20.05 -4.64
N GLY A 317 8.34 19.44 -4.00
CA GLY A 317 7.27 20.17 -3.33
C GLY A 317 6.33 20.94 -4.27
N THR A 318 6.27 20.56 -5.56
CA THR A 318 5.50 21.28 -6.59
C THR A 318 4.11 20.70 -6.86
N LEU A 319 3.78 19.56 -6.25
CA LEU A 319 2.50 18.88 -6.47
C LEU A 319 1.64 18.84 -5.21
N ALA A 320 0.37 19.14 -5.38
CA ALA A 320 -0.65 19.06 -4.34
C ALA A 320 -1.25 17.64 -4.21
N PRO A 321 -1.86 17.29 -3.05
CA PRO A 321 -2.43 15.97 -2.80
C PRO A 321 -3.40 15.42 -3.87
N PRO A 322 -4.21 16.21 -4.60
CA PRO A 322 -5.04 15.67 -5.68
C PRO A 322 -4.26 14.95 -6.79
N ALA A 323 -2.98 15.31 -7.02
CA ALA A 323 -2.13 14.59 -7.97
C ALA A 323 -1.90 13.13 -7.56
N ILE A 324 -1.79 12.86 -6.25
CA ILE A 324 -1.70 11.49 -5.70
C ILE A 324 -3.02 10.74 -5.96
N SER A 325 -4.16 11.39 -5.74
CA SER A 325 -5.49 10.81 -6.03
C SER A 325 -5.65 10.46 -7.50
N LEU A 326 -5.14 11.31 -8.41
CA LEU A 326 -5.16 11.05 -9.85
C LEU A 326 -4.40 9.76 -10.18
N MET A 327 -3.17 9.62 -9.69
CA MET A 327 -2.35 8.45 -10.00
C MET A 327 -2.84 7.18 -9.32
N LYS A 328 -3.27 7.24 -8.04
CA LYS A 328 -3.86 6.08 -7.36
C LYS A 328 -5.10 5.59 -8.09
N ARG A 329 -6.02 6.50 -8.43
CA ARG A 329 -7.25 6.16 -9.16
C ARG A 329 -6.94 5.52 -10.51
N ASN A 330 -6.11 6.18 -11.33
CA ASN A 330 -5.76 5.67 -12.66
C ASN A 330 -5.10 4.30 -12.59
N ASN A 331 -4.02 4.19 -11.83
CA ASN A 331 -3.18 3.00 -11.85
C ASN A 331 -3.87 1.78 -11.22
N CYS A 332 -4.65 1.95 -10.14
CA CYS A 332 -5.42 0.84 -9.58
C CYS A 332 -6.46 0.30 -10.55
N GLY A 333 -7.23 1.18 -11.22
CA GLY A 333 -8.21 0.76 -12.22
C GLY A 333 -7.56 0.05 -13.41
N LYS A 334 -6.46 0.62 -13.94
CA LYS A 334 -5.74 0.04 -15.07
C LYS A 334 -5.04 -1.28 -14.73
N ALA A 335 -4.44 -1.39 -13.56
CA ALA A 335 -3.84 -2.65 -13.10
C ALA A 335 -4.88 -3.76 -12.95
N LEU A 336 -6.07 -3.43 -12.44
CA LEU A 336 -7.19 -4.38 -12.34
C LEU A 336 -7.66 -4.83 -13.73
N ASP A 337 -7.79 -3.92 -14.69
CA ASP A 337 -8.13 -4.26 -16.08
C ASP A 337 -7.06 -5.17 -16.70
N VAL A 338 -5.77 -4.86 -16.51
CA VAL A 338 -4.65 -5.70 -16.94
C VAL A 338 -4.73 -7.11 -16.35
N ALA A 339 -4.98 -7.23 -15.04
CA ALA A 339 -5.09 -8.52 -14.37
C ALA A 339 -6.29 -9.34 -14.88
N ARG A 340 -7.43 -8.70 -15.16
CA ARG A 340 -8.61 -9.33 -15.77
C ARG A 340 -8.33 -9.85 -17.17
N LEU A 341 -7.62 -9.06 -17.99
CA LEU A 341 -7.18 -9.49 -19.33
C LEU A 341 -6.20 -10.66 -19.25
N ALA A 342 -5.24 -10.62 -18.34
CA ALA A 342 -4.30 -11.71 -18.13
C ALA A 342 -5.01 -13.01 -17.72
N ARG A 343 -5.94 -12.94 -16.76
CA ARG A 343 -6.76 -14.07 -16.33
C ARG A 343 -7.56 -14.65 -17.51
N ASP A 344 -8.18 -13.78 -18.33
CA ASP A 344 -8.94 -14.19 -19.51
C ASP A 344 -8.06 -14.90 -20.54
N MET A 345 -6.86 -14.36 -20.83
CA MET A 345 -5.91 -14.93 -21.80
C MET A 345 -5.37 -16.31 -21.40
N HIS A 346 -5.39 -16.66 -20.09
CA HIS A 346 -5.04 -17.99 -19.62
C HIS A 346 -6.19 -19.01 -19.74
N GLY A 347 -7.40 -18.59 -20.15
CA GLY A 347 -8.57 -19.45 -20.25
C GLY A 347 -8.90 -20.15 -18.92
N GLY A 348 -9.15 -21.47 -18.94
CA GLY A 348 -9.41 -22.24 -17.73
C GLY A 348 -8.25 -22.24 -16.73
N ASN A 349 -7.01 -22.15 -17.19
CA ASN A 349 -5.84 -22.05 -16.32
C ASN A 349 -5.80 -20.73 -15.53
N GLY A 350 -6.47 -19.68 -16.04
CA GLY A 350 -6.49 -18.37 -15.39
C GLY A 350 -7.21 -18.30 -14.05
N ILE A 351 -7.93 -19.36 -13.64
CA ILE A 351 -8.56 -19.43 -12.31
C ILE A 351 -7.79 -20.30 -11.32
N SER A 352 -6.64 -20.86 -11.74
CA SER A 352 -5.77 -21.66 -10.87
C SER A 352 -4.72 -20.79 -10.18
N GLU A 353 -4.47 -21.05 -8.90
CA GLU A 353 -3.39 -20.39 -8.14
C GLU A 353 -1.99 -20.61 -8.75
N GLU A 354 -1.83 -21.67 -9.55
CA GLU A 354 -0.57 -22.05 -10.18
C GLU A 354 -0.06 -21.00 -11.16
N TYR A 355 -0.99 -20.28 -11.81
CA TYR A 355 -0.66 -19.25 -12.81
C TYR A 355 -0.59 -17.82 -12.25
N HIS A 356 -0.83 -17.64 -10.95
CA HIS A 356 -0.75 -16.38 -10.20
C HIS A 356 -1.74 -15.27 -10.61
N VAL A 357 -2.17 -15.21 -11.86
CA VAL A 357 -2.97 -14.09 -12.38
C VAL A 357 -4.29 -13.87 -11.64
N ILE A 358 -4.97 -14.96 -11.21
CA ILE A 358 -6.21 -14.83 -10.42
C ILE A 358 -5.95 -14.20 -9.06
N ARG A 359 -4.82 -14.52 -8.40
CA ARG A 359 -4.43 -13.94 -7.13
C ARG A 359 -4.27 -12.42 -7.26
N HIS A 360 -3.54 -11.95 -8.28
CA HIS A 360 -3.41 -10.52 -8.56
C HIS A 360 -4.76 -9.88 -8.85
N MET A 361 -5.61 -10.53 -9.66
CA MET A 361 -6.92 -9.99 -10.00
C MET A 361 -7.79 -9.77 -8.75
N VAL A 362 -7.92 -10.77 -7.88
CA VAL A 362 -8.75 -10.61 -6.68
C VAL A 362 -8.13 -9.65 -5.67
N ASN A 363 -6.81 -9.58 -5.56
CA ASN A 363 -6.12 -8.61 -4.71
C ASN A 363 -6.39 -7.18 -5.20
N LEU A 364 -6.32 -6.94 -6.49
CA LEU A 364 -6.50 -5.62 -7.09
C LEU A 364 -7.94 -5.11 -6.97
N GLU A 365 -8.96 -5.97 -6.82
CA GLU A 365 -10.31 -5.55 -6.45
C GLU A 365 -10.31 -4.81 -5.10
N THR A 366 -9.58 -5.33 -4.10
CA THR A 366 -9.44 -4.63 -2.81
C THR A 366 -8.58 -3.37 -2.94
N VAL A 367 -7.47 -3.45 -3.67
CA VAL A 367 -6.56 -2.29 -3.84
C VAL A 367 -7.25 -1.12 -4.54
N ASN A 368 -8.15 -1.40 -5.49
CA ASN A 368 -8.99 -0.39 -6.14
C ASN A 368 -10.04 0.21 -5.19
N THR A 369 -10.37 -0.50 -4.09
CA THR A 369 -11.43 -0.12 -3.15
C THR A 369 -10.89 0.62 -1.93
N TYR A 370 -9.80 0.17 -1.30
CA TYR A 370 -9.32 0.73 -0.03
C TYR A 370 -8.55 2.04 -0.19
N GLU A 371 -8.28 2.72 0.95
CA GLU A 371 -7.59 4.01 1.04
C GLU A 371 -8.20 5.12 0.16
N GLY A 372 -9.52 5.11 0.09
CA GLY A 372 -10.33 5.87 -0.86
C GLY A 372 -10.68 5.01 -2.06
N THR A 373 -11.97 4.80 -2.29
CA THR A 373 -12.46 4.08 -3.45
C THR A 373 -12.11 4.82 -4.74
N HIS A 374 -12.17 4.11 -5.87
CA HIS A 374 -12.00 4.71 -7.19
C HIS A 374 -12.89 5.95 -7.39
N ASP A 375 -14.13 5.91 -6.88
CA ASP A 375 -15.08 7.00 -6.98
C ASP A 375 -14.79 8.14 -5.99
N VAL A 376 -14.36 7.83 -4.75
CA VAL A 376 -13.91 8.87 -3.80
C VAL A 376 -12.77 9.70 -4.38
N HIS A 377 -11.81 9.06 -5.06
CA HIS A 377 -10.74 9.79 -5.75
C HIS A 377 -11.27 10.63 -6.93
N ALA A 378 -12.29 10.15 -7.66
CA ALA A 378 -12.95 10.95 -8.69
C ALA A 378 -13.59 12.22 -8.11
N LEU A 379 -14.25 12.11 -6.96
CA LEU A 379 -14.86 13.27 -6.27
C LEU A 379 -13.80 14.26 -5.76
N ILE A 380 -12.65 13.76 -5.26
CA ILE A 380 -11.52 14.62 -4.88
C ILE A 380 -11.02 15.43 -6.09
N LEU A 381 -10.86 14.77 -7.24
CA LEU A 381 -10.43 15.42 -8.49
C LEU A 381 -11.49 16.37 -9.03
N GLY A 382 -12.77 16.00 -8.97
CA GLY A 382 -13.89 16.85 -9.37
C GLY A 382 -13.91 18.15 -8.56
N ARG A 383 -13.78 18.05 -7.24
CA ARG A 383 -13.67 19.23 -6.36
C ARG A 383 -12.44 20.08 -6.69
N ALA A 384 -11.29 19.46 -6.94
CA ALA A 384 -10.07 20.20 -7.26
C ALA A 384 -10.19 21.01 -8.56
N GLN A 385 -10.99 20.53 -9.53
CA GLN A 385 -11.22 21.20 -10.80
C GLN A 385 -12.31 22.29 -10.72
N THR A 386 -13.38 22.02 -9.98
CA THR A 386 -14.59 22.86 -9.98
C THR A 386 -14.72 23.80 -8.78
N GLY A 387 -13.98 23.52 -7.70
CA GLY A 387 -14.16 24.18 -6.41
C GLY A 387 -15.41 23.73 -5.64
N ILE A 388 -16.25 22.85 -6.21
CA ILE A 388 -17.53 22.42 -5.62
C ILE A 388 -17.35 21.07 -4.92
N GLN A 389 -17.77 21.01 -3.66
CA GLN A 389 -17.77 19.78 -2.86
C GLN A 389 -18.94 18.88 -3.29
N ALA A 390 -18.63 17.61 -3.67
CA ALA A 390 -19.64 16.61 -3.98
C ALA A 390 -20.02 15.70 -2.79
N PHE A 391 -19.19 15.68 -1.75
CA PHE A 391 -19.53 15.06 -0.46
C PHE A 391 -20.44 16.02 0.31
N GLN A 392 -21.60 15.55 0.76
CA GLN A 392 -22.53 16.32 1.60
C GLN A 392 -22.74 15.63 2.93
#